data_93554e1bb4865e9cfe17eaf8ed05c2f4
#
_entry.id   93554e1bb4865e9cfe17eaf8ed05c2f4
#
_cell.length_a   1.000
_cell.length_b   1.000
_cell.length_c   1.000
_cell.angle_alpha   90.00
_cell.angle_beta   90.00
_cell.angle_gamma   90.00
#
_symmetry.space_group_name_H-M   'P 1'
#
loop_
_entity.id
_entity.type
_entity.pdbx_description
1 polymer ?
#
loop_
_entity_poly.entity_id
_entity_poly.type
_entity_poly.pdbx_seq_one_letter_code
_entity_poly.pdbx_strand_id
1 'polypeptide(L)'
;MQESIQMLILLDLKKKIEKSNADFMHISVEGPLGVTGRHYCLEHEIPYTTCIHTKFPEYVYERFGIGLDVTKGLLKWFHNSAAKTLVNTESHKAELEDDGFTDLVLWSRGFDEKIFYPCPEGGKQKYLLYVGRVAVEKNIEEFLKMPSELPKIVVGGGPSLKSYARKYPDVDFVGFKKGKELADYYRDAACFVFPSLTDTFGIVLIEALACGTPIAGFNVTGPKDIVIEGVNGSLDDKNLRDAVNRALQVDRATTFDSSKTYTWDTVAEQFINSLVPMK
;
A
#
# COMPACT_ATOMS: atom_id res chain seq x y z
N MET A 1 -9.25 -32.93 -17.58
CA MET A 1 -7.92 -32.97 -16.91
C MET A 1 -7.69 -31.76 -16.01
N GLN A 2 -7.91 -30.52 -16.46
CA GLN A 2 -7.74 -29.30 -15.66
C GLN A 2 -8.72 -29.19 -14.48
N GLU A 3 -10.01 -29.51 -14.68
CA GLU A 3 -11.05 -29.57 -13.63
C GLU A 3 -10.76 -30.63 -12.56
N SER A 4 -10.21 -31.78 -12.97
CA SER A 4 -9.82 -32.85 -12.02
C SER A 4 -8.66 -32.43 -11.13
N ILE A 5 -7.71 -31.64 -11.63
CA ILE A 5 -6.57 -31.13 -10.86
C ILE A 5 -7.04 -30.04 -9.88
N GLN A 6 -7.93 -29.13 -10.29
CA GLN A 6 -8.51 -28.13 -9.38
C GLN A 6 -9.30 -28.79 -8.26
N MET A 7 -10.13 -29.80 -8.56
CA MET A 7 -10.88 -30.53 -7.55
C MET A 7 -10.00 -31.29 -6.56
N LEU A 8 -8.88 -31.85 -7.01
CA LEU A 8 -7.88 -32.48 -6.14
C LEU A 8 -7.18 -31.47 -5.20
N ILE A 9 -6.84 -30.28 -5.70
CA ILE A 9 -6.25 -29.19 -4.89
C ILE A 9 -7.25 -28.73 -3.82
N LEU A 10 -8.52 -28.60 -4.14
CA LEU A 10 -9.56 -28.16 -3.21
C LEU A 10 -9.84 -29.21 -2.10
N LEU A 11 -9.83 -30.49 -2.43
CA LEU A 11 -9.95 -31.59 -1.48
C LEU A 11 -8.72 -31.71 -0.55
N ASP A 12 -7.52 -31.44 -1.08
CA ASP A 12 -6.29 -31.44 -0.29
C ASP A 12 -6.27 -30.24 0.69
N LEU A 13 -6.80 -29.08 0.29
CA LEU A 13 -6.90 -27.90 1.16
C LEU A 13 -7.81 -28.18 2.39
N LYS A 14 -9.01 -28.74 2.18
CA LYS A 14 -9.91 -29.12 3.29
C LYS A 14 -9.22 -30.04 4.29
N LYS A 15 -8.56 -31.10 3.82
CA LYS A 15 -7.79 -32.01 4.68
C LYS A 15 -6.63 -31.33 5.42
N LYS A 16 -5.99 -30.35 4.80
CA LYS A 16 -4.92 -29.59 5.43
C LYS A 16 -5.45 -28.68 6.54
N ILE A 17 -6.58 -28.01 6.30
CA ILE A 17 -7.24 -27.19 7.33
C ILE A 17 -7.60 -28.06 8.54
N GLU A 18 -8.28 -29.18 8.33
CA GLU A 18 -8.67 -30.12 9.39
C GLU A 18 -7.46 -30.62 10.21
N LYS A 19 -6.35 -30.89 9.53
CA LYS A 19 -5.11 -31.39 10.19
C LYS A 19 -4.26 -30.31 10.85
N SER A 20 -4.48 -29.03 10.52
CA SER A 20 -3.64 -27.93 11.01
C SER A 20 -3.78 -27.68 12.51
N ASN A 21 -4.93 -28.07 13.11
CA ASN A 21 -5.30 -27.75 14.49
C ASN A 21 -5.08 -26.26 14.81
N ALA A 22 -5.45 -25.39 13.85
CA ALA A 22 -5.25 -23.96 13.95
C ALA A 22 -6.24 -23.31 14.93
N ASP A 23 -5.79 -22.28 15.62
CA ASP A 23 -6.62 -21.47 16.52
C ASP A 23 -7.43 -20.40 15.78
N PHE A 24 -6.92 -19.95 14.63
CA PHE A 24 -7.48 -18.86 13.83
C PHE A 24 -7.47 -19.19 12.35
N MET A 25 -8.47 -18.65 11.61
CA MET A 25 -8.53 -18.71 10.16
C MET A 25 -8.49 -17.31 9.58
N HIS A 26 -7.48 -17.06 8.72
CA HIS A 26 -7.38 -15.82 7.95
C HIS A 26 -7.28 -16.13 6.45
N ILE A 27 -8.15 -15.53 5.65
CA ILE A 27 -8.20 -15.72 4.18
C ILE A 27 -7.74 -14.43 3.51
N SER A 28 -6.50 -14.42 3.03
CA SER A 28 -5.83 -13.21 2.50
C SER A 28 -6.11 -12.92 1.02
N VAL A 29 -6.81 -13.80 0.30
CA VAL A 29 -7.03 -13.65 -1.15
C VAL A 29 -8.41 -14.17 -1.57
N GLU A 30 -9.01 -13.53 -2.56
CA GLU A 30 -10.34 -13.83 -3.10
C GLU A 30 -10.33 -14.89 -4.21
N GLY A 31 -9.16 -15.43 -4.54
CA GLY A 31 -8.98 -16.43 -5.58
C GLY A 31 -9.59 -17.81 -5.23
N PRO A 32 -9.44 -18.83 -6.09
CA PRO A 32 -10.07 -20.16 -5.91
C PRO A 32 -9.77 -20.80 -4.55
N LEU A 33 -8.56 -20.62 -4.01
CA LEU A 33 -8.20 -21.13 -2.68
C LEU A 33 -8.95 -20.39 -1.57
N GLY A 34 -9.06 -19.05 -1.68
CA GLY A 34 -9.82 -18.25 -0.71
C GLY A 34 -11.32 -18.58 -0.73
N VAL A 35 -11.92 -18.75 -1.91
CA VAL A 35 -13.32 -19.19 -2.06
C VAL A 35 -13.54 -20.56 -1.41
N THR A 36 -12.59 -21.49 -1.58
CA THR A 36 -12.67 -22.81 -0.92
C THR A 36 -12.55 -22.70 0.60
N GLY A 37 -11.62 -21.91 1.10
CA GLY A 37 -11.46 -21.65 2.54
C GLY A 37 -12.73 -21.02 3.13
N ARG A 38 -13.29 -20.02 2.45
CA ARG A 38 -14.58 -19.40 2.82
C ARG A 38 -15.71 -20.42 2.88
N HIS A 39 -15.85 -21.25 1.85
CA HIS A 39 -16.90 -22.27 1.81
C HIS A 39 -16.75 -23.28 2.96
N TYR A 40 -15.52 -23.72 3.21
CA TYR A 40 -15.22 -24.60 4.34
C TYR A 40 -15.61 -23.96 5.67
N CYS A 41 -15.24 -22.70 5.91
CA CYS A 41 -15.58 -22.00 7.15
C CYS A 41 -17.11 -21.86 7.33
N LEU A 42 -17.85 -21.52 6.27
CA LEU A 42 -19.31 -21.40 6.34
C LEU A 42 -20.01 -22.76 6.55
N GLU A 43 -19.52 -23.83 5.91
CA GLU A 43 -20.06 -25.18 6.06
C GLU A 43 -19.89 -25.71 7.50
N HIS A 44 -18.81 -25.32 8.18
CA HIS A 44 -18.47 -25.76 9.53
C HIS A 44 -18.72 -24.70 10.62
N GLU A 45 -19.40 -23.60 10.28
CA GLU A 45 -19.71 -22.49 11.20
C GLU A 45 -18.46 -21.91 11.89
N ILE A 46 -17.30 -21.94 11.20
CA ILE A 46 -16.03 -21.44 11.71
C ILE A 46 -15.92 -19.93 11.41
N PRO A 47 -15.77 -19.07 12.44
CA PRO A 47 -15.49 -17.67 12.21
C PRO A 47 -14.10 -17.51 11.58
N TYR A 48 -13.99 -16.57 10.63
CA TYR A 48 -12.74 -16.29 9.94
C TYR A 48 -12.59 -14.80 9.67
N THR A 49 -11.37 -14.38 9.37
CA THR A 49 -11.06 -13.01 8.98
C THR A 49 -10.59 -12.96 7.53
N THR A 50 -10.80 -11.82 6.88
CA THR A 50 -10.30 -11.53 5.53
C THR A 50 -9.56 -10.20 5.49
N CYS A 51 -9.02 -9.82 4.34
CA CYS A 51 -8.41 -8.50 4.16
C CYS A 51 -8.59 -7.96 2.74
N ILE A 52 -8.78 -6.64 2.62
CA ILE A 52 -8.84 -5.91 1.36
C ILE A 52 -7.63 -4.97 1.29
N HIS A 53 -6.78 -5.17 0.28
CA HIS A 53 -5.48 -4.48 0.18
C HIS A 53 -5.37 -3.55 -1.02
N THR A 54 -6.30 -3.65 -1.98
CA THR A 54 -6.25 -2.93 -3.25
C THR A 54 -7.64 -2.52 -3.68
N LYS A 55 -7.74 -1.46 -4.48
CA LYS A 55 -8.97 -1.11 -5.21
C LYS A 55 -9.15 -2.09 -6.38
N PHE A 56 -9.44 -3.35 -6.04
CA PHE A 56 -9.54 -4.45 -7.01
C PHE A 56 -10.63 -4.23 -8.07
N PRO A 57 -11.82 -3.67 -7.76
CA PRO A 57 -12.83 -3.36 -8.77
C PRO A 57 -12.33 -2.41 -9.85
N GLU A 58 -11.64 -1.33 -9.44
CA GLU A 58 -11.07 -0.34 -10.35
C GLU A 58 -9.98 -0.97 -11.24
N TYR A 59 -9.09 -1.76 -10.64
CA TYR A 59 -8.06 -2.49 -11.38
C TYR A 59 -8.63 -3.43 -12.44
N VAL A 60 -9.69 -4.18 -12.10
CA VAL A 60 -10.37 -5.11 -13.02
C VAL A 60 -11.09 -4.35 -14.13
N TYR A 61 -11.75 -3.24 -13.79
CA TYR A 61 -12.40 -2.37 -14.77
C TYR A 61 -11.41 -1.80 -15.78
N GLU A 62 -10.32 -1.21 -15.33
CA GLU A 62 -9.28 -0.61 -16.18
C GLU A 62 -8.62 -1.65 -17.11
N ARG A 63 -8.42 -2.86 -16.62
CA ARG A 63 -7.68 -3.88 -17.35
C ARG A 63 -8.54 -4.77 -18.24
N PHE A 64 -9.77 -5.06 -17.84
CA PHE A 64 -10.63 -6.05 -18.49
C PHE A 64 -11.99 -5.49 -18.91
N GLY A 65 -12.34 -4.25 -18.55
CA GLY A 65 -13.63 -3.64 -18.85
C GLY A 65 -14.81 -4.26 -18.12
N ILE A 66 -14.58 -5.04 -17.08
CA ILE A 66 -15.64 -5.65 -16.26
C ILE A 66 -16.24 -4.57 -15.36
N GLY A 67 -17.57 -4.42 -15.38
CA GLY A 67 -18.28 -3.38 -14.65
C GLY A 67 -17.98 -3.37 -13.15
N LEU A 68 -17.81 -2.17 -12.57
CA LEU A 68 -17.49 -1.97 -11.16
C LEU A 68 -18.51 -2.63 -10.23
N ASP A 69 -19.81 -2.54 -10.54
CA ASP A 69 -20.88 -3.10 -9.69
C ASP A 69 -20.80 -4.62 -9.58
N VAL A 70 -20.40 -5.30 -10.66
CA VAL A 70 -20.26 -6.77 -10.68
C VAL A 70 -19.10 -7.19 -9.78
N THR A 71 -17.94 -6.53 -9.92
CA THR A 71 -16.76 -6.83 -9.11
C THR A 71 -16.95 -6.44 -7.64
N LYS A 72 -17.58 -5.30 -7.36
CA LYS A 72 -17.96 -4.90 -5.99
C LYS A 72 -18.95 -5.90 -5.36
N GLY A 73 -19.95 -6.37 -6.13
CA GLY A 73 -20.91 -7.38 -5.68
C GLY A 73 -20.22 -8.70 -5.30
N LEU A 74 -19.27 -9.16 -6.12
CA LEU A 74 -18.47 -10.37 -5.83
C LEU A 74 -17.60 -10.20 -4.57
N LEU A 75 -16.93 -9.07 -4.42
CA LEU A 75 -16.11 -8.80 -3.22
C LEU A 75 -16.99 -8.72 -1.96
N LYS A 76 -18.13 -8.03 -2.02
CA LYS A 76 -19.08 -7.99 -0.89
C LYS A 76 -19.56 -9.40 -0.50
N TRP A 77 -19.94 -10.20 -1.48
CA TRP A 77 -20.30 -11.59 -1.23
C TRP A 77 -19.19 -12.37 -0.53
N PHE A 78 -17.93 -12.13 -0.89
CA PHE A 78 -16.77 -12.79 -0.30
C PHE A 78 -16.49 -12.31 1.12
N HIS A 79 -16.41 -10.99 1.34
CA HIS A 79 -15.94 -10.38 2.57
C HIS A 79 -17.03 -10.23 3.66
N ASN A 80 -18.27 -9.87 3.30
CA ASN A 80 -19.34 -9.64 4.29
C ASN A 80 -19.81 -10.91 5.04
N SER A 81 -19.31 -12.08 4.67
CA SER A 81 -19.50 -13.31 5.43
C SER A 81 -18.39 -13.61 6.44
N ALA A 82 -17.33 -12.82 6.43
CA ALA A 82 -16.24 -12.91 7.41
C ALA A 82 -16.65 -12.25 8.74
N ALA A 83 -16.11 -12.74 9.85
CA ALA A 83 -16.32 -12.13 11.15
C ALA A 83 -15.67 -10.73 11.25
N LYS A 84 -14.56 -10.54 10.54
CA LYS A 84 -13.91 -9.23 10.36
C LYS A 84 -13.18 -9.20 9.02
N THR A 85 -13.18 -8.01 8.38
CA THR A 85 -12.40 -7.73 7.17
C THR A 85 -11.39 -6.62 7.46
N LEU A 86 -10.10 -6.93 7.30
CA LEU A 86 -9.01 -6.01 7.59
C LEU A 86 -8.78 -5.07 6.40
N VAL A 87 -8.68 -3.77 6.66
CA VAL A 87 -8.47 -2.72 5.67
C VAL A 87 -7.32 -1.80 6.08
N ASN A 88 -6.64 -1.16 5.11
CA ASN A 88 -5.35 -0.53 5.37
C ASN A 88 -5.45 0.89 5.94
N THR A 89 -6.49 1.66 5.61
CA THR A 89 -6.62 3.08 5.96
C THR A 89 -8.06 3.44 6.31
N GLU A 90 -8.24 4.51 7.10
CA GLU A 90 -9.57 5.01 7.48
C GLU A 90 -10.37 5.46 6.27
N SER A 91 -9.74 6.17 5.33
CA SER A 91 -10.48 6.64 4.15
C SER A 91 -10.90 5.50 3.22
N HIS A 92 -10.07 4.44 3.08
CA HIS A 92 -10.46 3.25 2.33
C HIS A 92 -11.58 2.48 3.04
N LYS A 93 -11.54 2.42 4.39
CA LYS A 93 -12.60 1.86 5.20
C LYS A 93 -13.92 2.58 4.96
N ALA A 94 -13.93 3.91 5.03
CA ALA A 94 -15.13 4.71 4.78
C ALA A 94 -15.69 4.50 3.36
N GLU A 95 -14.84 4.48 2.32
CA GLU A 95 -15.26 4.18 0.95
C GLU A 95 -15.93 2.79 0.84
N LEU A 96 -15.39 1.78 1.53
CA LEU A 96 -15.94 0.43 1.52
C LEU A 96 -17.25 0.36 2.32
N GLU A 97 -17.38 1.06 3.45
CA GLU A 97 -18.62 1.17 4.22
C GLU A 97 -19.74 1.80 3.39
N ASP A 98 -19.44 2.86 2.64
CA ASP A 98 -20.37 3.51 1.69
C ASP A 98 -20.78 2.55 0.57
N ASP A 99 -19.88 1.67 0.13
CA ASP A 99 -20.15 0.61 -0.84
C ASP A 99 -20.94 -0.59 -0.23
N GLY A 100 -21.20 -0.60 1.09
CA GLY A 100 -21.98 -1.61 1.80
C GLY A 100 -21.17 -2.84 2.25
N PHE A 101 -19.87 -2.69 2.49
CA PHE A 101 -19.08 -3.67 3.23
C PHE A 101 -19.31 -3.50 4.74
N THR A 102 -19.23 -4.60 5.49
CA THR A 102 -19.47 -4.64 6.94
C THR A 102 -18.26 -5.19 7.70
N ASP A 103 -18.24 -4.99 9.02
CA ASP A 103 -17.27 -5.57 9.94
C ASP A 103 -15.80 -5.24 9.59
N LEU A 104 -15.58 -4.01 9.09
CA LEU A 104 -14.28 -3.52 8.69
C LEU A 104 -13.45 -3.08 9.90
N VAL A 105 -12.21 -3.57 9.98
CA VAL A 105 -11.22 -3.20 11.01
C VAL A 105 -9.94 -2.70 10.38
N LEU A 106 -9.30 -1.73 11.01
CA LEU A 106 -8.03 -1.21 10.54
C LEU A 106 -6.89 -2.18 10.84
N TRP A 107 -6.07 -2.38 9.83
CA TRP A 107 -4.80 -3.09 9.92
C TRP A 107 -3.79 -2.46 8.97
N SER A 108 -2.85 -1.74 9.52
CA SER A 108 -1.85 -0.99 8.77
C SER A 108 -0.78 -1.90 8.13
N ARG A 109 0.22 -1.29 7.53
CA ARG A 109 1.42 -1.93 7.01
C ARG A 109 2.62 -1.54 7.85
N GLY A 110 3.61 -2.42 7.93
CA GLY A 110 4.85 -2.17 8.62
C GLY A 110 6.05 -2.02 7.69
N PHE A 111 7.08 -1.37 8.18
CA PHE A 111 8.39 -1.30 7.54
C PHE A 111 9.44 -2.02 8.40
N ASP A 112 10.57 -2.39 7.79
CA ASP A 112 11.71 -3.00 8.50
C ASP A 112 12.61 -1.92 9.12
N GLU A 113 12.54 -1.75 10.44
CA GLU A 113 13.29 -0.76 11.21
C GLU A 113 14.82 -0.99 11.17
N LYS A 114 15.28 -2.20 10.81
CA LYS A 114 16.70 -2.50 10.64
C LYS A 114 17.24 -1.97 9.30
N ILE A 115 16.35 -1.68 8.37
CA ILE A 115 16.67 -1.19 7.03
C ILE A 115 16.36 0.31 6.93
N PHE A 116 15.13 0.69 7.31
CA PHE A 116 14.62 2.06 7.18
C PHE A 116 14.71 2.76 8.54
N TYR A 117 15.65 3.68 8.66
CA TYR A 117 15.91 4.50 9.85
C TYR A 117 16.51 5.83 9.42
N PRO A 118 16.38 6.92 10.20
CA PRO A 118 16.88 8.24 9.81
C PRO A 118 18.42 8.29 9.80
N CYS A 119 18.95 9.20 8.99
CA CYS A 119 20.37 9.52 9.06
C CYS A 119 20.66 10.33 10.33
N PRO A 120 21.61 9.91 11.20
CA PRO A 120 21.96 10.64 12.42
C PRO A 120 22.40 12.10 12.16
N GLU A 121 22.99 12.35 11.00
CA GLU A 121 23.49 13.67 10.58
C GLU A 121 22.46 14.48 9.77
N GLY A 122 21.18 14.05 9.74
CA GLY A 122 20.08 14.76 9.07
C GLY A 122 19.95 14.53 7.56
N GLY A 123 20.80 13.68 6.96
CA GLY A 123 20.78 13.41 5.50
C GLY A 123 21.29 14.58 4.66
N LYS A 124 21.55 14.35 3.37
CA LYS A 124 22.19 15.37 2.50
C LYS A 124 21.19 16.30 1.79
N GLN A 125 19.89 15.95 1.81
CA GLN A 125 18.79 16.74 1.21
C GLN A 125 19.08 17.22 -0.23
N LYS A 126 19.57 16.30 -1.07
CA LYS A 126 20.17 16.66 -2.36
C LYS A 126 19.19 16.73 -3.51
N TYR A 127 18.04 16.04 -3.42
CA TYR A 127 17.16 15.83 -4.56
C TYR A 127 15.72 15.55 -4.12
N LEU A 128 14.80 15.68 -5.06
CA LEU A 128 13.44 15.16 -4.94
C LEU A 128 13.42 13.70 -5.40
N LEU A 129 12.79 12.82 -4.62
CA LEU A 129 12.80 11.39 -4.85
C LEU A 129 11.41 10.88 -5.22
N TYR A 130 11.34 10.04 -6.26
CA TYR A 130 10.21 9.15 -6.52
C TYR A 130 10.68 7.70 -6.34
N VAL A 131 9.88 6.88 -5.67
CA VAL A 131 10.10 5.42 -5.56
C VAL A 131 8.83 4.70 -5.95
N GLY A 132 8.92 3.80 -6.92
CA GLY A 132 7.76 3.02 -7.34
C GLY A 132 7.85 2.46 -8.75
N ARG A 133 6.74 1.84 -9.18
CA ARG A 133 6.60 1.37 -10.55
C ARG A 133 6.55 2.55 -11.52
N VAL A 134 7.39 2.52 -12.55
CA VAL A 134 7.42 3.55 -13.60
C VAL A 134 6.38 3.20 -14.67
N ALA A 135 5.14 3.66 -14.44
CA ALA A 135 3.99 3.36 -15.26
C ALA A 135 2.97 4.52 -15.23
N VAL A 136 2.10 4.57 -16.24
CA VAL A 136 1.15 5.69 -16.44
C VAL A 136 0.16 5.78 -15.27
N GLU A 137 -0.33 4.65 -14.77
CA GLU A 137 -1.27 4.57 -13.65
C GLU A 137 -0.71 5.14 -12.32
N LYS A 138 0.62 5.29 -12.21
CA LYS A 138 1.27 5.94 -11.05
C LYS A 138 1.40 7.46 -11.20
N ASN A 139 0.86 8.03 -12.26
CA ASN A 139 0.85 9.47 -12.50
C ASN A 139 2.24 10.14 -12.37
N ILE A 140 3.31 9.34 -12.56
CA ILE A 140 4.69 9.79 -12.36
C ILE A 140 5.05 11.00 -13.24
N GLU A 141 4.37 11.19 -14.36
CA GLU A 141 4.64 12.30 -15.28
C GLU A 141 4.40 13.66 -14.62
N GLU A 142 3.49 13.77 -13.64
CA GLU A 142 3.31 15.01 -12.86
C GLU A 142 4.59 15.38 -12.07
N PHE A 143 5.29 14.38 -11.53
CA PHE A 143 6.59 14.58 -10.88
C PHE A 143 7.68 14.95 -11.92
N LEU A 144 7.72 14.23 -13.06
CA LEU A 144 8.77 14.42 -14.05
C LEU A 144 8.71 15.81 -14.69
N LYS A 145 7.53 16.32 -15.04
CA LYS A 145 7.34 17.63 -15.69
C LYS A 145 7.36 18.80 -14.70
N MET A 146 7.19 18.56 -13.39
CA MET A 146 7.15 19.62 -12.38
C MET A 146 8.47 20.41 -12.38
N PRO A 147 8.45 21.75 -12.47
CA PRO A 147 9.67 22.57 -12.32
C PRO A 147 10.25 22.42 -10.92
N SER A 148 11.58 22.26 -10.82
CA SER A 148 12.29 22.14 -9.54
C SER A 148 13.72 22.67 -9.66
N GLU A 149 14.21 23.32 -8.61
CA GLU A 149 15.63 23.70 -8.48
C GLU A 149 16.49 22.51 -8.02
N LEU A 150 15.87 21.56 -7.31
CA LEU A 150 16.55 20.34 -6.90
C LEU A 150 16.52 19.30 -8.03
N PRO A 151 17.60 18.53 -8.20
CA PRO A 151 17.59 17.36 -9.08
C PRO A 151 16.47 16.39 -8.74
N LYS A 152 16.07 15.60 -9.71
CA LYS A 152 15.05 14.55 -9.53
C LYS A 152 15.65 13.18 -9.71
N ILE A 153 15.36 12.27 -8.78
CA ILE A 153 15.74 10.86 -8.88
C ILE A 153 14.49 9.98 -8.89
N VAL A 154 14.48 9.01 -9.79
CA VAL A 154 13.46 7.98 -9.92
C VAL A 154 14.06 6.62 -9.60
N VAL A 155 13.62 6.00 -8.51
CA VAL A 155 13.96 4.63 -8.14
C VAL A 155 12.81 3.71 -8.52
N GLY A 156 13.11 2.68 -9.32
CA GLY A 156 12.14 1.69 -9.73
C GLY A 156 12.24 1.32 -11.20
N GLY A 157 11.30 0.49 -11.65
CA GLY A 157 11.23 0.03 -13.01
C GLY A 157 9.78 -0.08 -13.48
N GLY A 158 9.58 -0.28 -14.76
CA GLY A 158 8.24 -0.43 -15.30
C GLY A 158 8.14 -0.22 -16.82
N PRO A 159 6.94 -0.40 -17.38
CA PRO A 159 6.74 -0.35 -18.82
C PRO A 159 7.08 1.01 -19.45
N SER A 160 6.89 2.10 -18.69
CA SER A 160 7.12 3.47 -19.18
C SER A 160 8.54 3.99 -18.96
N LEU A 161 9.44 3.22 -18.29
CA LEU A 161 10.80 3.67 -17.96
C LEU A 161 11.57 4.20 -19.18
N LYS A 162 11.65 3.40 -20.24
CA LYS A 162 12.43 3.80 -21.44
C LYS A 162 11.88 5.03 -22.15
N SER A 163 10.56 5.20 -22.17
CA SER A 163 9.91 6.35 -22.80
C SER A 163 10.12 7.62 -21.98
N TYR A 164 9.95 7.54 -20.66
CA TYR A 164 10.16 8.68 -19.77
C TYR A 164 11.63 9.09 -19.66
N ALA A 165 12.57 8.16 -19.58
CA ALA A 165 13.99 8.48 -19.57
C ALA A 165 14.45 9.23 -20.84
N ARG A 166 13.84 8.94 -21.99
CA ARG A 166 14.08 9.71 -23.23
C ARG A 166 13.43 11.10 -23.22
N LYS A 167 12.21 11.20 -22.65
CA LYS A 167 11.41 12.42 -22.63
C LYS A 167 11.93 13.44 -21.60
N TYR A 168 12.49 12.95 -20.50
CA TYR A 168 12.98 13.75 -19.38
C TYR A 168 14.45 13.42 -19.07
N PRO A 169 15.41 13.86 -19.95
CA PRO A 169 16.83 13.52 -19.84
C PRO A 169 17.49 14.14 -18.60
N ASP A 170 16.91 15.18 -18.00
CA ASP A 170 17.43 15.85 -16.79
C ASP A 170 17.02 15.13 -15.49
N VAL A 171 16.27 14.04 -15.58
CA VAL A 171 15.85 13.20 -14.43
C VAL A 171 16.71 11.94 -14.39
N ASP A 172 17.25 11.63 -13.22
CA ASP A 172 18.06 10.43 -13.02
C ASP A 172 17.20 9.20 -12.71
N PHE A 173 17.16 8.26 -13.65
CA PHE A 173 16.46 6.98 -13.51
C PHE A 173 17.45 5.88 -13.09
N VAL A 174 17.56 5.61 -11.80
CA VAL A 174 18.57 4.71 -11.23
C VAL A 174 18.16 3.22 -11.20
N GLY A 175 16.98 2.91 -11.74
CA GLY A 175 16.45 1.56 -11.77
C GLY A 175 15.95 1.05 -10.42
N PHE A 176 15.68 -0.26 -10.33
CA PHE A 176 15.16 -0.88 -9.14
C PHE A 176 16.21 -0.99 -8.03
N LYS A 177 15.87 -0.59 -6.81
CA LYS A 177 16.67 -0.67 -5.59
C LYS A 177 15.88 -1.37 -4.49
N LYS A 178 16.58 -1.95 -3.50
CA LYS A 178 15.97 -2.63 -2.36
C LYS A 178 16.85 -2.54 -1.11
N GLY A 179 16.24 -2.82 0.04
CA GLY A 179 16.95 -2.92 1.31
C GLY A 179 17.72 -1.64 1.63
N LYS A 180 18.95 -1.78 2.11
CA LYS A 180 19.77 -0.67 2.55
C LYS A 180 20.05 0.36 1.45
N GLU A 181 20.27 -0.09 0.22
CA GLU A 181 20.50 0.80 -0.92
C GLU A 181 19.28 1.71 -1.17
N LEU A 182 18.06 1.16 -1.10
CA LEU A 182 16.82 1.96 -1.21
C LEU A 182 16.70 2.95 -0.05
N ALA A 183 16.99 2.50 1.17
CA ALA A 183 16.94 3.37 2.36
C ALA A 183 17.93 4.54 2.27
N ASP A 184 19.10 4.35 1.65
CA ASP A 184 20.06 5.44 1.41
C ASP A 184 19.48 6.52 0.47
N TYR A 185 18.72 6.11 -0.57
CA TYR A 185 18.01 7.08 -1.42
C TYR A 185 16.99 7.90 -0.63
N TYR A 186 16.20 7.28 0.24
CA TYR A 186 15.28 8.04 1.10
C TYR A 186 16.03 8.99 2.03
N ARG A 187 17.07 8.53 2.72
CA ARG A 187 17.84 9.35 3.67
C ARG A 187 18.47 10.59 3.05
N ASP A 188 18.98 10.48 1.83
CA ASP A 188 19.64 11.58 1.11
C ASP A 188 18.66 12.49 0.35
N ALA A 189 17.37 12.13 0.26
CA ALA A 189 16.35 12.95 -0.38
C ALA A 189 15.95 14.15 0.50
N ALA A 190 15.70 15.27 -0.13
CA ALA A 190 15.10 16.45 0.52
C ALA A 190 13.60 16.25 0.78
N CYS A 191 12.92 15.60 -0.18
CA CYS A 191 11.49 15.27 -0.11
C CYS A 191 11.21 14.03 -0.96
N PHE A 192 10.35 13.16 -0.44
CA PHE A 192 9.77 12.06 -1.20
C PHE A 192 8.48 12.54 -1.86
N VAL A 193 8.40 12.42 -3.18
CA VAL A 193 7.25 12.89 -3.97
C VAL A 193 6.41 11.71 -4.43
N PHE A 194 5.14 11.71 -4.04
CA PHE A 194 4.18 10.64 -4.33
C PHE A 194 3.02 11.16 -5.19
N PRO A 195 3.14 11.11 -6.54
CA PRO A 195 2.16 11.68 -7.45
C PRO A 195 0.97 10.76 -7.76
N SER A 196 0.94 9.54 -7.21
CA SER A 196 -0.12 8.56 -7.49
C SER A 196 -1.49 9.03 -6.99
N LEU A 197 -2.53 8.69 -7.77
CA LEU A 197 -3.93 9.05 -7.46
C LEU A 197 -4.79 7.84 -7.01
N THR A 198 -4.26 6.62 -7.11
CA THR A 198 -5.06 5.38 -6.99
C THR A 198 -4.56 4.40 -5.95
N ASP A 199 -3.52 4.72 -5.20
CA ASP A 199 -3.00 3.83 -4.15
C ASP A 199 -3.89 3.88 -2.90
N THR A 200 -4.13 2.72 -2.29
CA THR A 200 -4.91 2.59 -1.05
C THR A 200 -4.10 2.84 0.22
N PHE A 201 -2.76 2.68 0.16
CA PHE A 201 -1.85 2.90 1.28
C PHE A 201 -0.52 3.50 0.80
N GLY A 202 0.29 2.71 0.09
CA GLY A 202 1.63 3.09 -0.37
C GLY A 202 2.71 2.81 0.68
N ILE A 203 3.26 1.58 0.71
CA ILE A 203 4.36 1.21 1.63
C ILE A 203 5.54 2.17 1.53
N VAL A 204 5.83 2.67 0.35
CA VAL A 204 6.89 3.66 0.08
C VAL A 204 6.74 4.97 0.89
N LEU A 205 5.51 5.33 1.30
CA LEU A 205 5.25 6.47 2.18
C LEU A 205 5.83 6.23 3.58
N ILE A 206 5.52 5.09 4.19
CA ILE A 206 6.03 4.76 5.53
C ILE A 206 7.54 4.48 5.54
N GLU A 207 8.11 3.97 4.44
CA GLU A 207 9.56 3.84 4.26
C GLU A 207 10.24 5.22 4.24
N ALA A 208 9.65 6.20 3.55
CA ALA A 208 10.13 7.58 3.54
C ALA A 208 10.07 8.20 4.94
N LEU A 209 8.93 8.07 5.65
CA LEU A 209 8.77 8.55 7.03
C LEU A 209 9.82 7.93 7.96
N ALA A 210 10.04 6.62 7.87
CA ALA A 210 11.02 5.90 8.67
C ALA A 210 12.47 6.39 8.44
N CYS A 211 12.77 6.90 7.25
CA CYS A 211 14.04 7.54 6.94
C CYS A 211 14.08 9.05 7.33
N GLY A 212 13.02 9.56 7.94
CA GLY A 212 12.88 10.98 8.26
C GLY A 212 12.73 11.87 7.01
N THR A 213 12.22 11.33 5.90
CA THR A 213 12.08 12.07 4.65
C THR A 213 10.65 12.55 4.47
N PRO A 214 10.42 13.88 4.47
CA PRO A 214 9.09 14.46 4.33
C PRO A 214 8.43 14.05 3.02
N ILE A 215 7.10 13.91 3.03
CA ILE A 215 6.31 13.48 1.89
C ILE A 215 5.61 14.67 1.24
N ALA A 216 5.59 14.70 -0.09
CA ALA A 216 4.70 15.56 -0.87
C ALA A 216 3.85 14.73 -1.81
N GLY A 217 2.55 15.02 -1.91
CA GLY A 217 1.66 14.26 -2.77
C GLY A 217 0.32 14.96 -3.03
N PHE A 218 -0.57 14.24 -3.73
CA PHE A 218 -1.95 14.66 -3.87
C PHE A 218 -2.79 14.21 -2.67
N ASN A 219 -3.81 15.01 -2.33
CA ASN A 219 -4.74 14.75 -1.22
C ASN A 219 -5.81 13.72 -1.65
N VAL A 220 -5.38 12.47 -1.75
CA VAL A 220 -6.22 11.33 -2.17
C VAL A 220 -6.09 10.19 -1.17
N THR A 221 -6.99 9.20 -1.27
CA THR A 221 -6.95 7.96 -0.48
C THR A 221 -5.55 7.35 -0.47
N GLY A 222 -5.10 6.90 0.70
CA GLY A 222 -3.73 6.45 0.96
C GLY A 222 -2.88 7.58 1.51
N PRO A 223 -2.36 8.53 0.72
CA PRO A 223 -1.58 9.65 1.23
C PRO A 223 -2.29 10.46 2.33
N LYS A 224 -3.58 10.78 2.19
CA LYS A 224 -4.33 11.58 3.18
C LYS A 224 -4.47 10.91 4.56
N ASP A 225 -4.28 9.59 4.64
CA ASP A 225 -4.35 8.83 5.89
C ASP A 225 -2.99 8.73 6.61
N ILE A 226 -1.90 9.02 5.88
CA ILE A 226 -0.52 8.85 6.36
C ILE A 226 0.16 10.20 6.57
N VAL A 227 -0.09 11.16 5.67
CA VAL A 227 0.55 12.47 5.70
C VAL A 227 -0.23 13.42 6.62
N ILE A 228 0.46 13.95 7.61
CA ILE A 228 -0.03 14.97 8.53
C ILE A 228 0.60 16.29 8.11
N GLU A 229 -0.23 17.23 7.64
CA GLU A 229 0.22 18.52 7.10
C GLU A 229 1.15 19.26 8.07
N GLY A 230 2.33 19.65 7.60
CA GLY A 230 3.33 20.39 8.38
C GLY A 230 4.08 19.56 9.44
N VAL A 231 3.75 18.28 9.65
CA VAL A 231 4.39 17.39 10.62
C VAL A 231 5.31 16.38 9.95
N ASN A 232 4.82 15.70 8.91
CA ASN A 232 5.60 14.69 8.19
C ASN A 232 5.53 14.85 6.66
N GLY A 233 4.86 15.91 6.19
CA GLY A 233 4.74 16.20 4.76
C GLY A 233 3.68 17.25 4.48
N SER A 234 3.29 17.32 3.22
CA SER A 234 2.22 18.19 2.74
C SER A 234 1.49 17.57 1.55
N LEU A 235 0.19 17.78 1.49
CA LEU A 235 -0.66 17.34 0.38
C LEU A 235 -1.32 18.54 -0.30
N ASP A 236 -1.61 18.39 -1.59
CA ASP A 236 -2.35 19.41 -2.35
C ASP A 236 -3.37 18.74 -3.27
N ASP A 237 -4.52 19.38 -3.47
CA ASP A 237 -5.59 18.81 -4.30
C ASP A 237 -5.27 18.90 -5.81
N LYS A 238 -4.44 19.86 -6.22
CA LYS A 238 -4.25 20.20 -7.64
C LYS A 238 -2.81 20.45 -8.04
N ASN A 239 -1.96 20.91 -7.12
CA ASN A 239 -0.62 21.39 -7.46
C ASN A 239 0.47 20.67 -6.65
N LEU A 240 1.07 19.66 -7.26
CA LEU A 240 2.14 18.87 -6.64
C LEU A 240 3.34 19.72 -6.21
N ARG A 241 3.66 20.79 -6.95
CA ARG A 241 4.77 21.70 -6.62
C ARG A 241 4.54 22.44 -5.31
N ASP A 242 3.30 22.86 -5.05
CA ASP A 242 2.98 23.58 -3.81
C ASP A 242 3.08 22.63 -2.61
N ALA A 243 2.64 21.37 -2.76
CA ALA A 243 2.88 20.34 -1.75
C ALA A 243 4.39 20.13 -1.49
N VAL A 244 5.21 20.05 -2.54
CA VAL A 244 6.67 19.93 -2.40
C VAL A 244 7.26 21.12 -1.67
N ASN A 245 6.90 22.35 -2.04
CA ASN A 245 7.42 23.56 -1.40
C ASN A 245 7.12 23.61 0.10
N ARG A 246 5.93 23.17 0.51
CA ARG A 246 5.56 23.08 1.93
C ARG A 246 6.28 21.92 2.63
N ALA A 247 6.36 20.74 1.99
CA ALA A 247 7.03 19.58 2.55
C ALA A 247 8.54 19.80 2.80
N LEU A 248 9.20 20.60 1.97
CA LEU A 248 10.62 20.97 2.15
C LEU A 248 10.88 21.78 3.42
N GLN A 249 9.85 22.33 4.08
CA GLN A 249 9.98 23.09 5.34
C GLN A 249 9.74 22.21 6.58
N VAL A 250 9.36 20.94 6.38
CA VAL A 250 9.02 20.03 7.47
C VAL A 250 10.28 19.49 8.13
N ASP A 251 10.25 19.43 9.47
CA ASP A 251 11.35 18.89 10.27
C ASP A 251 11.47 17.37 10.11
N ARG A 252 12.68 16.87 9.91
CA ARG A 252 12.96 15.45 9.67
C ARG A 252 12.81 14.57 10.92
N ALA A 253 13.04 15.14 12.11
CA ALA A 253 12.89 14.39 13.36
C ALA A 253 11.40 14.15 13.65
N THR A 254 10.54 15.16 13.47
CA THR A 254 9.09 14.99 13.60
C THR A 254 8.53 14.06 12.52
N THR A 255 9.09 14.11 11.30
CA THR A 255 8.75 13.16 10.23
C THR A 255 9.04 11.73 10.67
N PHE A 256 10.24 11.45 11.20
CA PHE A 256 10.59 10.11 11.69
C PHE A 256 9.69 9.68 12.86
N ASP A 257 9.43 10.57 13.82
CA ASP A 257 8.59 10.24 14.97
C ASP A 257 7.18 9.77 14.55
N SER A 258 6.64 10.33 13.47
CA SER A 258 5.35 9.91 12.92
C SER A 258 5.33 8.48 12.34
N SER A 259 6.50 7.91 12.01
CA SER A 259 6.62 6.56 11.47
C SER A 259 6.46 5.46 12.53
N LYS A 260 6.60 5.78 13.82
CA LYS A 260 6.62 4.79 14.92
C LYS A 260 5.34 3.96 15.05
N THR A 261 4.22 4.45 14.52
CA THR A 261 2.95 3.71 14.46
C THR A 261 2.93 2.61 13.40
N TYR A 262 3.93 2.58 12.50
CA TYR A 262 4.04 1.65 11.38
C TYR A 262 5.15 0.62 11.56
N THR A 263 5.61 0.35 12.78
CA THR A 263 6.60 -0.69 13.05
C THR A 263 5.98 -2.09 12.88
N TRP A 264 6.80 -3.09 12.55
CA TRP A 264 6.32 -4.47 12.44
C TRP A 264 5.67 -4.97 13.74
N ASP A 265 6.20 -4.59 14.90
CA ASP A 265 5.64 -5.01 16.20
C ASP A 265 4.23 -4.45 16.39
N THR A 266 4.02 -3.15 16.14
CA THR A 266 2.70 -2.51 16.23
C THR A 266 1.70 -3.15 15.26
N VAL A 267 2.11 -3.39 14.03
CA VAL A 267 1.24 -3.95 12.99
C VAL A 267 0.93 -5.41 13.24
N ALA A 268 1.87 -6.18 13.79
CA ALA A 268 1.64 -7.57 14.19
C ALA A 268 0.63 -7.65 15.36
N GLU A 269 0.73 -6.77 16.34
CA GLU A 269 -0.26 -6.66 17.43
C GLU A 269 -1.65 -6.33 16.88
N GLN A 270 -1.78 -5.36 15.99
CA GLN A 270 -3.04 -5.03 15.32
C GLN A 270 -3.65 -6.24 14.61
N PHE A 271 -2.81 -7.01 13.89
CA PHE A 271 -3.25 -8.22 13.21
C PHE A 271 -3.77 -9.28 14.18
N ILE A 272 -2.96 -9.62 15.19
CA ILE A 272 -3.32 -10.63 16.20
C ILE A 272 -4.63 -10.26 16.91
N ASN A 273 -4.78 -9.00 17.32
CA ASN A 273 -5.98 -8.50 18.00
C ASN A 273 -7.22 -8.46 17.07
N SER A 274 -7.02 -8.50 15.78
CA SER A 274 -8.10 -8.55 14.78
C SER A 274 -8.57 -9.97 14.49
N LEU A 275 -7.78 -10.99 14.78
CA LEU A 275 -8.15 -12.37 14.57
C LEU A 275 -9.32 -12.82 15.48
N VAL A 276 -10.14 -13.73 14.96
CA VAL A 276 -11.27 -14.30 15.71
C VAL A 276 -11.01 -15.79 15.91
N PRO A 277 -11.07 -16.30 17.17
CA PRO A 277 -10.86 -17.73 17.44
C PRO A 277 -11.84 -18.61 16.69
N MET A 278 -11.38 -19.77 16.19
CA MET A 278 -12.20 -20.76 15.50
C MET A 278 -13.13 -21.55 16.44
N LYS A 279 -12.88 -21.47 17.73
CA LYS A 279 -13.63 -22.19 18.80
C LYS A 279 -14.06 -21.23 19.89
#